data_ec0ea3956697b333ef3034929d33b719
#
_entry.id   ec0ea3956697b333ef3034929d33b719
#
_cell.length_a   1.000
_cell.length_b   1.000
_cell.length_c   1.000
_cell.angle_alpha   90.00
_cell.angle_beta   90.00
_cell.angle_gamma   90.00
#
_symmetry.space_group_name_H-M   'P 1'
#
loop_
_entity.id
_entity.type
_entity.pdbx_description
1 polymer ?
#
loop_
_entity_poly.entity_id
_entity_poly.type
_entity_poly.pdbx_seq_one_letter_code
_entity_poly.pdbx_strand_id
1 'polypeptide(L)'
;LHAGIMWYGLWDDNQSFFLGAAVHHIAEPQVTFLNETGSRLFRRWTVHAGGEVPFTRQLSLLPGAMVMRQGPSFSITGGGNLRYTNREWKELALRAGLWAHGSNQVANSGPDFGLDAFIFTAIFELERWNLGFSYDVTASSLRRSNYSRGAFEMALTYFHPAKERRRVRCPKY
;
A
#
# COMPACT_ATOMS: atom_id res chain seq x y z
N LEU A 1 16.27 8.17 -12.15
CA LEU A 1 15.50 7.35 -13.07
C LEU A 1 14.78 6.24 -12.30
N HIS A 2 13.50 5.97 -12.64
CA HIS A 2 12.67 4.93 -12.06
C HIS A 2 11.98 4.17 -13.18
N ALA A 3 11.72 2.89 -12.99
CA ALA A 3 10.96 2.05 -13.91
C ALA A 3 10.12 1.05 -13.12
N GLY A 4 8.99 0.65 -13.67
CA GLY A 4 8.15 -0.35 -13.06
C GLY A 4 7.15 -0.93 -14.04
N ILE A 5 6.61 -2.07 -13.67
CA ILE A 5 5.55 -2.77 -14.38
C ILE A 5 4.49 -3.21 -13.39
N MET A 6 3.25 -3.13 -13.79
CA MET A 6 2.12 -3.63 -13.01
C MET A 6 1.23 -4.46 -13.92
N TRP A 7 0.86 -5.63 -13.44
CA TRP A 7 -0.12 -6.49 -14.05
C TRP A 7 -1.38 -6.51 -13.22
N TYR A 8 -2.53 -6.40 -13.86
CA TYR A 8 -3.83 -6.38 -13.23
C TYR A 8 -4.75 -7.37 -13.94
N GLY A 9 -5.42 -8.23 -13.17
CA GLY A 9 -6.36 -9.22 -13.65
C GLY A 9 -7.72 -9.10 -12.98
N LEU A 10 -8.76 -9.29 -13.78
CA LEU A 10 -10.15 -9.41 -13.33
C LEU A 10 -10.59 -10.84 -13.65
N TRP A 11 -11.13 -11.55 -12.66
CA TRP A 11 -11.67 -12.90 -12.84
C TRP A 11 -13.18 -12.92 -12.90
N ASP A 12 -13.81 -12.02 -12.14
CA ASP A 12 -15.26 -11.85 -12.05
C ASP A 12 -15.58 -10.42 -11.65
N ASP A 13 -16.83 -10.02 -11.62
CA ASP A 13 -17.28 -8.64 -11.36
C ASP A 13 -16.66 -7.98 -10.11
N ASN A 14 -16.29 -8.79 -9.11
CA ASN A 14 -15.67 -8.31 -7.86
C ASN A 14 -14.39 -9.08 -7.48
N GLN A 15 -13.84 -9.91 -8.36
CA GLN A 15 -12.58 -10.61 -8.12
C GLN A 15 -11.47 -9.96 -8.94
N SER A 16 -10.53 -9.36 -8.25
CA SER A 16 -9.39 -8.75 -8.91
C SER A 16 -8.10 -9.11 -8.19
N PHE A 17 -7.00 -9.09 -8.92
CA PHE A 17 -5.68 -9.15 -8.33
C PHE A 17 -4.72 -8.30 -9.15
N PHE A 18 -3.67 -7.85 -8.49
CA PHE A 18 -2.58 -7.13 -9.12
C PHE A 18 -1.24 -7.63 -8.59
N LEU A 19 -0.24 -7.57 -9.46
CA LEU A 19 1.15 -7.81 -9.14
C LEU A 19 1.98 -6.71 -9.78
N GLY A 20 2.82 -6.05 -9.01
CA GLY A 20 3.67 -4.98 -9.51
C GLY A 20 5.11 -5.12 -9.04
N ALA A 21 6.03 -4.66 -9.88
CA ALA A 21 7.44 -4.55 -9.54
C ALA A 21 7.98 -3.21 -10.03
N ALA A 22 8.83 -2.57 -9.23
CA ALA A 22 9.46 -1.31 -9.56
C ALA A 22 10.90 -1.24 -9.07
N VAL A 23 11.72 -0.49 -9.82
CA VAL A 23 13.09 -0.15 -9.47
C VAL A 23 13.22 1.35 -9.42
N HIS A 24 13.69 1.86 -8.29
CA HIS A 24 13.95 3.27 -8.07
C HIS A 24 15.46 3.52 -7.98
N HIS A 25 15.87 4.73 -8.29
CA HIS A 25 17.29 5.16 -8.22
C HIS A 25 18.22 4.29 -9.09
N ILE A 26 17.80 3.94 -10.32
CA ILE A 26 18.54 3.04 -11.22
C ILE A 26 19.97 3.53 -11.47
N ALA A 27 20.17 4.85 -11.56
CA ALA A 27 21.47 5.48 -11.81
C ALA A 27 22.33 5.62 -10.54
N GLU A 28 21.85 5.23 -9.36
CA GLU A 28 22.55 5.37 -8.08
C GLU A 28 23.22 6.76 -7.91
N PRO A 29 22.45 7.86 -7.92
CA PRO A 29 23.03 9.19 -7.86
C PRO A 29 23.86 9.39 -6.60
N GLN A 30 24.92 10.17 -6.72
CA GLN A 30 25.68 10.62 -5.55
C GLN A 30 24.86 11.64 -4.76
N VAL A 31 24.76 11.44 -3.45
CA VAL A 31 24.01 12.28 -2.52
C VAL A 31 25.00 12.79 -1.48
N THR A 32 25.83 13.77 -1.85
CA THR A 32 26.75 14.37 -0.91
C THR A 32 26.58 15.89 -0.96
N PHE A 33 26.56 16.52 0.23
CA PHE A 33 26.64 17.98 0.36
C PHE A 33 28.09 18.47 0.51
N LEU A 34 29.05 17.57 0.73
CA LEU A 34 30.42 17.89 1.12
C LEU A 34 31.49 17.23 0.22
N ASN A 35 31.26 17.09 -1.08
CA ASN A 35 32.25 16.52 -2.03
C ASN A 35 32.94 15.20 -1.59
N GLU A 36 32.39 14.47 -0.63
CA GLU A 36 32.92 13.18 -0.23
C GLU A 36 32.55 12.14 -1.30
N THR A 37 33.56 11.58 -1.91
CA THR A 37 33.44 10.52 -2.90
C THR A 37 33.07 9.23 -2.19
N GLY A 38 31.77 8.86 -2.17
CA GLY A 38 31.39 7.53 -1.63
C GLY A 38 29.93 7.36 -1.26
N SER A 39 29.18 8.41 -1.02
CA SER A 39 27.77 8.28 -0.64
C SER A 39 26.88 8.18 -1.88
N ARG A 40 26.54 6.96 -2.28
CA ARG A 40 25.59 6.69 -3.38
C ARG A 40 24.25 6.26 -2.83
N LEU A 41 23.17 6.73 -3.45
CA LEU A 41 21.81 6.28 -3.14
C LEU A 41 21.59 4.91 -3.79
N PHE A 42 21.50 3.86 -2.98
CA PHE A 42 21.28 2.50 -3.46
C PHE A 42 19.99 2.38 -4.26
N ARG A 43 19.97 1.51 -5.25
CA ARG A 43 18.76 1.10 -5.96
C ARG A 43 17.74 0.55 -4.97
N ARG A 44 16.50 0.97 -5.10
CA ARG A 44 15.40 0.40 -4.32
C ARG A 44 14.53 -0.46 -5.22
N TRP A 45 14.41 -1.70 -4.86
CA TRP A 45 13.50 -2.67 -5.46
C TRP A 45 12.23 -2.72 -4.65
N THR A 46 11.09 -2.69 -5.32
CA THR A 46 9.78 -2.82 -4.70
C THR A 46 8.99 -3.85 -5.49
N VAL A 47 8.43 -4.83 -4.78
CA VAL A 47 7.46 -5.78 -5.33
C VAL A 47 6.22 -5.72 -4.46
N HIS A 48 5.05 -5.64 -5.07
CA HIS A 48 3.79 -5.61 -4.36
C HIS A 48 2.75 -6.45 -5.08
N ALA A 49 1.86 -7.04 -4.29
CA ALA A 49 0.74 -7.84 -4.76
C ALA A 49 -0.48 -7.58 -3.89
N GLY A 50 -1.66 -7.73 -4.45
CA GLY A 50 -2.91 -7.61 -3.72
C GLY A 50 -4.09 -7.95 -4.62
N GLY A 51 -5.28 -7.81 -4.06
CA GLY A 51 -6.49 -8.09 -4.80
C GLY A 51 -7.75 -7.87 -3.99
N GLU A 52 -8.87 -8.22 -4.57
CA GLU A 52 -10.18 -8.27 -3.92
C GLU A 52 -10.79 -9.65 -4.09
N VAL A 53 -11.17 -10.28 -2.97
CA VAL A 53 -11.79 -11.60 -2.92
C VAL A 53 -13.14 -11.46 -2.21
N PRO A 54 -14.27 -11.55 -2.92
CA PRO A 54 -15.59 -11.46 -2.33
C PRO A 54 -15.92 -12.74 -1.56
N PHE A 55 -16.40 -12.60 -0.32
CA PHE A 55 -16.98 -13.69 0.45
C PHE A 55 -18.50 -13.75 0.28
N THR A 56 -19.11 -12.58 0.21
CA THR A 56 -20.54 -12.41 0.00
C THR A 56 -20.76 -11.24 -0.96
N ARG A 57 -22.03 -11.00 -1.32
CA ARG A 57 -22.39 -9.83 -2.16
C ARG A 57 -22.11 -8.47 -1.49
N GLN A 58 -21.84 -8.46 -0.20
CA GLN A 58 -21.67 -7.25 0.60
C GLN A 58 -20.28 -7.16 1.24
N LEU A 59 -19.58 -8.32 1.38
CA LEU A 59 -18.33 -8.40 2.10
C LEU A 59 -17.23 -8.97 1.22
N SER A 60 -16.15 -8.23 1.08
CA SER A 60 -14.93 -8.64 0.38
C SER A 60 -13.71 -8.53 1.29
N LEU A 61 -12.72 -9.40 1.09
CA LEU A 61 -11.38 -9.27 1.64
C LEU A 61 -10.46 -8.62 0.59
N LEU A 62 -9.70 -7.64 1.01
CA LEU A 62 -8.67 -7.01 0.19
C LEU A 62 -7.29 -7.31 0.80
N PRO A 63 -6.70 -8.49 0.49
CA PRO A 63 -5.36 -8.82 0.94
C PRO A 63 -4.32 -8.01 0.16
N GLY A 64 -3.17 -7.78 0.79
CA GLY A 64 -2.05 -7.14 0.13
C GLY A 64 -0.73 -7.42 0.82
N ALA A 65 0.34 -7.39 0.01
CA ALA A 65 1.70 -7.50 0.50
C ALA A 65 2.63 -6.62 -0.33
N MET A 66 3.66 -6.10 0.30
CA MET A 66 4.72 -5.32 -0.33
C MET A 66 6.06 -5.68 0.29
N VAL A 67 7.04 -5.88 -0.57
CA VAL A 67 8.43 -6.14 -0.20
C VAL A 67 9.30 -5.05 -0.81
N MET A 68 10.18 -4.47 0.00
CA MET A 68 11.14 -3.46 -0.44
C MET A 68 12.55 -3.84 0.00
N ARG A 69 13.52 -3.56 -0.88
CA ARG A 69 14.94 -3.69 -0.58
C ARG A 69 15.70 -2.48 -1.12
N GLN A 70 16.53 -1.88 -0.30
CA GLN A 70 17.41 -0.77 -0.70
C GLN A 70 18.78 -0.94 -0.02
N GLY A 71 19.80 -1.33 -0.81
CA GLY A 71 21.11 -1.68 -0.25
C GLY A 71 21.00 -2.80 0.79
N PRO A 72 21.47 -2.56 2.03
CA PRO A 72 21.35 -3.51 3.13
C PRO A 72 19.94 -3.55 3.75
N SER A 73 19.10 -2.52 3.52
CA SER A 73 17.78 -2.41 4.12
C SER A 73 16.77 -3.29 3.38
N PHE A 74 16.00 -4.05 4.14
CA PHE A 74 14.92 -4.90 3.68
C PHE A 74 13.69 -4.67 4.54
N SER A 75 12.51 -4.57 3.92
CA SER A 75 11.25 -4.47 4.64
C SER A 75 10.13 -5.24 3.93
N ILE A 76 9.20 -5.72 4.71
CA ILE A 76 7.99 -6.37 4.26
C ILE A 76 6.79 -5.78 4.98
N THR A 77 5.72 -5.52 4.23
CA THR A 77 4.42 -5.12 4.77
C THR A 77 3.39 -6.09 4.22
N GLY A 78 2.54 -6.64 5.07
CA GLY A 78 1.48 -7.54 4.63
C GLY A 78 0.27 -7.45 5.53
N GLY A 79 -0.90 -7.70 4.96
CA GLY A 79 -2.15 -7.61 5.70
C GLY A 79 -3.36 -7.60 4.77
N GLY A 80 -4.45 -7.02 5.24
CA GLY A 80 -5.65 -6.89 4.45
C GLY A 80 -6.72 -6.03 5.10
N ASN A 81 -7.68 -5.64 4.28
CA ASN A 81 -8.88 -4.93 4.70
C ASN A 81 -10.11 -5.80 4.41
N LEU A 82 -11.07 -5.77 5.31
CA LEU A 82 -12.44 -6.21 5.06
C LEU A 82 -13.22 -5.00 4.53
N ARG A 83 -13.84 -5.16 3.37
CA ARG A 83 -14.67 -4.15 2.73
C ARG A 83 -16.13 -4.55 2.84
N TYR A 84 -16.94 -3.71 3.44
CA TYR A 84 -18.39 -3.86 3.53
C TYR A 84 -19.07 -2.84 2.63
N THR A 85 -19.95 -3.31 1.75
CA THR A 85 -20.75 -2.49 0.82
C THR A 85 -22.22 -2.77 1.07
N ASN A 86 -22.99 -1.77 1.46
CA ASN A 86 -24.44 -1.91 1.60
C ASN A 86 -25.13 -1.58 0.27
N ARG A 87 -26.06 -2.43 -0.17
CA ARG A 87 -26.84 -2.23 -1.40
C ARG A 87 -27.77 -1.02 -1.34
N GLU A 88 -28.23 -0.66 -0.14
CA GLU A 88 -29.10 0.50 0.06
C GLU A 88 -28.30 1.80 0.02
N TRP A 89 -27.02 1.74 0.39
CA TRP A 89 -26.09 2.87 0.37
C TRP A 89 -25.24 2.80 -0.91
N LYS A 90 -25.85 3.07 -2.04
CA LYS A 90 -25.22 2.92 -3.37
C LYS A 90 -23.85 3.60 -3.52
N GLU A 91 -23.53 4.52 -2.63
CA GLU A 91 -22.39 5.42 -2.70
C GLU A 91 -21.45 5.31 -1.50
N LEU A 92 -21.68 4.38 -0.56
CA LEU A 92 -20.89 4.23 0.65
C LEU A 92 -20.40 2.80 0.81
N ALA A 93 -19.06 2.65 0.95
CA ALA A 93 -18.46 1.43 1.45
C ALA A 93 -17.53 1.74 2.63
N LEU A 94 -17.40 0.78 3.53
CA LEU A 94 -16.54 0.86 4.69
C LEU A 94 -15.45 -0.21 4.58
N ARG A 95 -14.20 0.18 4.81
CA ARG A 95 -13.10 -0.78 4.97
C ARG A 95 -12.51 -0.69 6.37
N ALA A 96 -12.21 -1.83 6.95
CA ALA A 96 -11.42 -1.93 8.17
C ALA A 96 -10.31 -2.97 7.96
N GLY A 97 -9.10 -2.68 8.39
CA GLY A 97 -7.96 -3.53 8.08
C GLY A 97 -6.91 -3.59 9.17
N LEU A 98 -6.11 -4.64 9.05
CA LEU A 98 -4.93 -4.89 9.88
C LEU A 98 -3.76 -5.25 8.98
N TRP A 99 -2.61 -4.58 9.22
CA TRP A 99 -1.38 -4.77 8.51
C TRP A 99 -0.24 -4.97 9.50
N ALA A 100 0.74 -5.73 9.09
CA ALA A 100 1.99 -5.92 9.83
C ALA A 100 3.15 -5.40 8.97
N HIS A 101 4.04 -4.65 9.59
CA HIS A 101 5.27 -4.16 8.98
C HIS A 101 6.47 -4.71 9.72
N GLY A 102 7.42 -5.28 8.98
CA GLY A 102 8.68 -5.75 9.52
C GLY A 102 9.85 -5.30 8.66
N SER A 103 11.01 -5.13 9.30
CA SER A 103 12.24 -4.77 8.62
C SER A 103 13.45 -5.47 9.23
N ASN A 104 14.57 -5.43 8.50
CA ASN A 104 15.82 -5.87 9.07
C ASN A 104 16.35 -4.79 10.03
N GLN A 105 16.62 -5.21 11.26
CA GLN A 105 17.16 -4.39 12.32
C GLN A 105 18.64 -4.74 12.52
N VAL A 106 19.45 -3.75 12.87
CA VAL A 106 20.84 -3.98 13.27
C VAL A 106 20.85 -4.30 14.76
N ALA A 107 20.88 -5.59 15.09
CA ALA A 107 21.08 -6.03 16.46
C ALA A 107 22.59 -6.20 16.75
N ASN A 108 22.96 -6.23 18.04
CA ASN A 108 24.36 -6.44 18.47
C ASN A 108 24.99 -7.77 17.97
N SER A 109 24.16 -8.68 17.48
CA SER A 109 24.59 -10.03 16.98
C SER A 109 24.56 -10.13 15.44
N GLY A 110 24.29 -9.05 14.71
CA GLY A 110 24.17 -9.04 13.24
C GLY A 110 22.80 -8.57 12.76
N PRO A 111 22.55 -8.65 11.44
CA PRO A 111 21.26 -8.28 10.89
C PRO A 111 20.19 -9.27 11.34
N ASP A 112 19.22 -8.81 12.09
CA ASP A 112 18.05 -9.58 12.54
C ASP A 112 16.79 -9.02 11.87
N PHE A 113 15.83 -9.89 11.56
CA PHE A 113 14.54 -9.48 11.03
C PHE A 113 13.53 -9.37 12.17
N GLY A 114 12.93 -8.21 12.32
CA GLY A 114 11.98 -7.92 13.38
C GLY A 114 10.66 -7.36 12.89
N LEU A 115 9.62 -7.59 13.67
CA LEU A 115 8.33 -6.92 13.49
C LEU A 115 8.43 -5.51 14.07
N ASP A 116 8.17 -4.49 13.24
CA ASP A 116 8.26 -3.09 13.63
C ASP A 116 6.95 -2.54 14.16
N ALA A 117 5.85 -2.80 13.45
CA ALA A 117 4.56 -2.24 13.79
C ALA A 117 3.39 -3.09 13.30
N PHE A 118 2.28 -2.96 14.00
CA PHE A 118 0.95 -3.28 13.49
C PHE A 118 0.22 -1.98 13.13
N ILE A 119 -0.47 -1.99 11.97
CA ILE A 119 -1.14 -0.83 11.43
C ILE A 119 -2.63 -1.16 11.33
N PHE A 120 -3.45 -0.41 12.03
CA PHE A 120 -4.91 -0.48 11.94
C PHE A 120 -5.39 0.56 10.95
N THR A 121 -6.29 0.18 10.05
CA THR A 121 -6.83 1.09 9.04
C THR A 121 -8.35 1.10 9.08
N ALA A 122 -8.93 2.29 8.87
CA ALA A 122 -10.36 2.49 8.64
C ALA A 122 -10.54 3.45 7.47
N ILE A 123 -11.30 3.04 6.44
CA ILE A 123 -11.47 3.84 5.23
C ILE A 123 -12.97 3.93 4.91
N PHE A 124 -13.45 5.14 4.75
CA PHE A 124 -14.79 5.46 4.29
C PHE A 124 -14.71 5.78 2.79
N GLU A 125 -15.31 4.92 1.96
CA GLU A 125 -15.42 5.13 0.52
C GLU A 125 -16.77 5.79 0.22
N LEU A 126 -16.71 6.99 -0.27
CA LEU A 126 -17.84 7.75 -0.82
C LEU A 126 -17.69 7.74 -2.35
N GLU A 127 -18.74 8.02 -3.09
CA GLU A 127 -18.75 7.98 -4.57
C GLU A 127 -17.49 8.56 -5.23
N ARG A 128 -17.00 9.69 -4.70
CA ARG A 128 -15.84 10.41 -5.26
C ARG A 128 -14.74 10.66 -4.25
N TRP A 129 -14.95 10.32 -3.00
CA TRP A 129 -14.03 10.63 -1.93
C TRP A 129 -13.72 9.40 -1.11
N ASN A 130 -12.46 9.19 -0.81
CA ASN A 130 -12.05 8.22 0.19
C ASN A 130 -11.42 8.98 1.36
N LEU A 131 -11.96 8.77 2.55
CA LEU A 131 -11.41 9.27 3.80
C LEU A 131 -10.82 8.09 4.56
N GLY A 132 -9.50 8.08 4.67
CA GLY A 132 -8.75 7.03 5.36
C GLY A 132 -8.15 7.51 6.66
N PHE A 133 -8.14 6.63 7.64
CA PHE A 133 -7.45 6.77 8.91
C PHE A 133 -6.56 5.57 9.13
N SER A 134 -5.36 5.78 9.64
CA SER A 134 -4.50 4.70 10.11
C SER A 134 -3.89 5.02 11.47
N TYR A 135 -3.63 3.98 12.23
CA TYR A 135 -2.94 4.06 13.50
C TYR A 135 -1.92 2.93 13.61
N ASP A 136 -0.67 3.32 13.75
CA ASP A 136 0.44 2.40 13.86
C ASP A 136 0.76 2.12 15.34
N VAL A 137 0.85 0.87 15.71
CA VAL A 137 1.29 0.44 17.04
C VAL A 137 2.68 -0.15 16.93
N THR A 138 3.67 0.47 17.55
CA THR A 138 5.05 -0.01 17.55
C THR A 138 5.16 -1.34 18.28
N ALA A 139 5.64 -2.38 17.59
CA ALA A 139 5.85 -3.73 18.11
C ALA A 139 7.34 -4.04 18.42
N SER A 140 8.26 -3.24 17.86
CA SER A 140 9.72 -3.43 18.00
C SER A 140 10.25 -3.10 19.40
N SER A 141 11.52 -3.39 19.64
CA SER A 141 12.23 -3.06 20.89
C SER A 141 12.20 -1.55 21.22
N LEU A 142 11.99 -0.69 20.24
CA LEU A 142 11.78 0.76 20.40
C LEU A 142 10.53 1.10 21.23
N ARG A 143 9.61 0.14 21.42
CA ARG A 143 8.45 0.27 22.30
C ARG A 143 8.81 0.76 23.70
N ARG A 144 9.99 0.37 24.23
CA ARG A 144 10.43 0.80 25.56
C ARG A 144 10.81 2.28 25.61
N SER A 145 11.37 2.83 24.55
CA SER A 145 11.79 4.23 24.46
C SER A 145 10.64 5.16 24.08
N ASN A 146 9.66 4.66 23.36
CA ASN A 146 8.54 5.45 22.83
C ASN A 146 7.21 5.24 23.57
N TYR A 147 7.21 4.56 24.72
CA TYR A 147 6.00 4.24 25.49
C TYR A 147 4.88 3.64 24.64
N SER A 148 5.19 2.88 23.61
CA SER A 148 4.26 2.32 22.62
C SER A 148 3.44 3.38 21.86
N ARG A 149 3.87 4.65 21.84
CA ARG A 149 3.21 5.69 21.08
C ARG A 149 3.35 5.36 19.60
N GLY A 150 2.20 5.21 18.94
CA GLY A 150 2.11 5.01 17.50
C GLY A 150 2.02 6.34 16.75
N ALA A 151 1.90 6.23 15.43
CA ALA A 151 1.59 7.33 14.56
C ALA A 151 0.12 7.27 14.13
N PHE A 152 -0.54 8.41 14.11
CA PHE A 152 -1.87 8.55 13.54
C PHE A 152 -1.74 9.29 12.20
N GLU A 153 -2.36 8.74 11.15
CA GLU A 153 -2.36 9.35 9.83
C GLU A 153 -3.80 9.48 9.32
N MET A 154 -4.04 10.52 8.55
CA MET A 154 -5.30 10.74 7.85
C MET A 154 -5.00 11.01 6.37
N ALA A 155 -5.77 10.36 5.50
CA ALA A 155 -5.66 10.53 4.06
C ALA A 155 -7.02 10.88 3.46
N LEU A 156 -7.04 11.84 2.56
CA LEU A 156 -8.21 12.20 1.76
C LEU A 156 -7.86 12.04 0.29
N THR A 157 -8.64 11.22 -0.42
CA THR A 157 -8.45 10.98 -1.85
C THR A 157 -9.71 11.39 -2.60
N TYR A 158 -9.55 12.16 -3.67
CA TYR A 158 -10.63 12.54 -4.57
C TYR A 158 -10.46 11.87 -5.93
N PHE A 159 -11.51 11.23 -6.42
CA PHE A 159 -11.55 10.64 -7.76
C PHE A 159 -12.35 11.54 -8.71
N HIS A 160 -11.67 12.08 -9.71
CA HIS A 160 -12.36 12.80 -10.78
C HIS A 160 -13.05 11.80 -11.70
N PRO A 161 -14.38 11.86 -11.90
CA PRO A 161 -15.07 10.93 -12.79
C PRO A 161 -14.54 11.09 -14.21
N ALA A 162 -14.24 9.97 -14.87
CA ALA A 162 -13.93 9.99 -16.30
C ALA A 162 -15.11 10.62 -17.05
N LYS A 163 -14.82 11.55 -17.97
CA LYS A 163 -15.86 12.11 -18.83
C LYS A 163 -16.57 10.96 -19.55
N GLU A 164 -17.86 10.80 -19.32
CA GLU A 164 -18.66 9.86 -20.10
C GLU A 164 -18.48 10.20 -21.58
N ARG A 165 -17.88 9.29 -22.33
CA ARG A 165 -17.87 9.40 -23.79
C ARG A 165 -19.33 9.30 -24.22
N ARG A 166 -19.91 10.40 -24.72
CA ARG A 166 -21.23 10.39 -25.31
C ARG A 166 -21.28 9.22 -26.30
N ARG A 167 -22.20 8.27 -26.07
CA ARG A 167 -22.45 7.20 -27.04
C ARG A 167 -22.80 7.86 -28.36
N VAL A 168 -21.91 7.73 -29.34
CA VAL A 168 -22.22 8.15 -30.70
C VAL A 168 -23.37 7.25 -31.17
N ARG A 169 -24.57 7.80 -31.32
CA ARG A 169 -25.67 7.08 -31.95
C ARG A 169 -25.28 6.86 -33.40
N CYS A 170 -25.01 5.61 -33.80
CA CYS A 170 -24.88 5.28 -35.19
C CYS A 170 -26.21 5.57 -35.87
N PRO A 171 -26.25 6.36 -36.98
CA PRO A 171 -27.49 6.52 -37.76
C PRO A 171 -27.93 5.15 -38.23
N LYS A 172 -29.19 4.82 -37.98
CA LYS A 172 -29.82 3.66 -38.62
C LYS A 172 -30.14 4.07 -40.07
N TYR A 173 -29.53 3.42 -41.02
CA TYR A 173 -29.95 3.44 -42.44
C TYR A 173 -31.13 2.48 -42.58
#